data_fe1e11c3f98a4c943cfe75e6aaa0cdb9
#
_entry.id   fe1e11c3f98a4c943cfe75e6aaa0cdb9
#
_cell.length_a   1.000
_cell.length_b   1.000
_cell.length_c   1.000
_cell.angle_alpha   90.00
_cell.angle_beta   90.00
_cell.angle_gamma   90.00
#
_symmetry.space_group_name_H-M   'P 1'
#
loop_
_entity.id
_entity.type
_entity.pdbx_description
1 polymer ?
#
loop_
_entity_poly.entity_id
_entity_poly.type
_entity_poly.pdbx_seq_one_letter_code
_entity_poly.pdbx_strand_id
1 'polypeptide(L)'
;MKTFDFSGWATRNNLKCSDGRTIIKDAFKHDDGQTVPLVWNHQHNDPLNVLGHALLENREEGVYAYCKFNETESGRNAKLLVEHGDVSALSIYANQLKQQGPNVLHGAIREVSLVLAGANPGAFIDSVARHGEEFDEEAIIFTGEDISLYHADEKEDKPVDKKEDPKDTDKTDKTKKKPEDEETVADVFNTLNEKQKTV
;
A
#
# COMPACT_ATOMS: atom_id res chain seq x y z
N MET A 1 -7.48 25.63 14.49
CA MET A 1 -6.64 24.46 14.20
C MET A 1 -6.85 24.05 12.75
N LYS A 2 -5.78 23.70 12.00
CA LYS A 2 -5.96 23.09 10.68
C LYS A 2 -6.43 21.66 10.90
N THR A 3 -7.63 21.33 10.49
CA THR A 3 -8.17 19.96 10.57
C THR A 3 -7.65 19.16 9.36
N PHE A 4 -6.98 18.05 9.60
CA PHE A 4 -6.56 17.10 8.59
C PHE A 4 -7.49 15.89 8.61
N ASP A 5 -7.63 15.19 7.49
CA ASP A 5 -8.43 13.98 7.40
C ASP A 5 -7.62 12.75 7.81
N PHE A 6 -6.33 12.74 7.49
CA PHE A 6 -5.39 11.69 7.91
C PHE A 6 -3.96 12.20 7.93
N SER A 7 -3.06 11.45 8.53
CA SER A 7 -1.64 11.72 8.51
C SER A 7 -0.84 10.43 8.45
N GLY A 8 0.43 10.51 8.08
CA GLY A 8 1.32 9.38 7.99
C GLY A 8 2.69 9.72 7.41
N TRP A 9 3.53 8.72 7.31
CA TRP A 9 4.87 8.86 6.73
C TRP A 9 4.78 8.88 5.20
N ALA A 10 5.08 10.01 4.60
CA ALA A 10 5.21 10.12 3.14
C ALA A 10 6.47 9.40 2.64
N THR A 11 7.54 9.42 3.45
CA THR A 11 8.74 8.60 3.24
C THR A 11 9.52 8.46 4.56
N ARG A 12 10.23 7.36 4.73
CA ARG A 12 11.11 7.09 5.87
C ARG A 12 12.56 7.10 5.43
N ASN A 13 13.43 7.65 6.30
CA ASN A 13 14.88 7.72 6.08
C ASN A 13 15.54 6.35 6.29
N ASN A 14 16.65 6.12 5.60
CA ASN A 14 17.54 4.97 5.75
C ASN A 14 16.89 3.61 5.49
N LEU A 15 15.75 3.58 4.83
CA LEU A 15 15.11 2.37 4.33
C LEU A 15 15.34 2.25 2.83
N LYS A 16 15.66 1.04 2.37
CA LYS A 16 15.81 0.74 0.95
C LYS A 16 14.44 0.67 0.30
N CYS A 17 14.18 1.56 -0.65
CA CYS A 17 12.97 1.57 -1.46
C CYS A 17 12.98 0.43 -2.49
N SER A 18 11.81 0.09 -3.01
CA SER A 18 11.64 -0.97 -4.02
C SER A 18 12.41 -0.70 -5.32
N ASP A 19 12.65 0.57 -5.65
CA ASP A 19 13.47 1.01 -6.79
C ASP A 19 14.99 0.99 -6.53
N GLY A 20 15.40 0.51 -5.34
CA GLY A 20 16.79 0.36 -4.94
C GLY A 20 17.41 1.59 -4.29
N ARG A 21 16.71 2.74 -4.25
CA ARG A 21 17.18 3.97 -3.61
C ARG A 21 17.02 3.91 -2.10
N THR A 22 17.82 4.72 -1.41
CA THR A 22 17.73 4.94 0.04
C THR A 22 17.71 6.44 0.28
N ILE A 23 16.68 6.94 0.92
CA ILE A 23 16.54 8.35 1.27
C ILE A 23 17.35 8.59 2.54
N ILE A 24 18.28 9.51 2.48
CA ILE A 24 19.13 9.86 3.62
C ILE A 24 18.45 10.94 4.46
N LYS A 25 18.70 10.94 5.76
CA LYS A 25 18.20 11.97 6.68
C LYS A 25 18.42 13.37 6.10
N ASP A 26 17.42 14.23 6.26
CA ASP A 26 17.40 15.62 5.79
C ASP A 26 17.43 15.84 4.26
N ALA A 27 17.28 14.77 3.45
CA ALA A 27 17.25 14.90 1.98
C ALA A 27 16.16 15.86 1.49
N PHE A 28 15.05 15.97 2.22
CA PHE A 28 13.90 16.83 1.91
C PHE A 28 13.65 17.91 2.98
N LYS A 29 14.65 18.27 3.78
CA LYS A 29 14.51 19.24 4.86
C LYS A 29 14.00 20.61 4.41
N HIS A 30 14.34 21.03 3.20
CA HIS A 30 13.90 22.34 2.66
C HIS A 30 12.42 22.34 2.23
N ASP A 31 11.77 21.17 2.18
CA ASP A 31 10.33 21.04 1.93
C ASP A 31 9.49 21.09 3.22
N ASP A 32 10.16 21.25 4.38
CA ASP A 32 9.50 21.39 5.68
C ASP A 32 8.50 22.56 5.67
N GLY A 33 7.26 22.31 6.11
CA GLY A 33 6.18 23.29 6.12
C GLY A 33 5.55 23.58 4.75
N GLN A 34 6.03 22.95 3.66
CA GLN A 34 5.42 23.11 2.33
C GLN A 34 4.12 22.32 2.21
N THR A 35 3.21 22.86 1.42
CA THR A 35 1.98 22.15 1.04
C THR A 35 2.09 21.73 -0.42
N VAL A 36 1.90 20.43 -0.67
CA VAL A 36 1.95 19.80 -1.99
C VAL A 36 0.62 19.13 -2.33
N PRO A 37 0.30 18.87 -3.61
CA PRO A 37 -0.87 18.09 -3.99
C PRO A 37 -0.85 16.69 -3.39
N LEU A 38 -2.03 16.21 -2.97
CA LEU A 38 -2.32 14.80 -2.69
C LEU A 38 -2.95 14.20 -3.96
N VAL A 39 -2.31 13.17 -4.52
CA VAL A 39 -2.65 12.62 -5.84
C VAL A 39 -2.93 11.12 -5.74
N TRP A 40 -3.67 10.56 -6.69
CA TRP A 40 -3.85 9.13 -6.84
C TRP A 40 -2.73 8.52 -7.69
N ASN A 41 -1.99 7.59 -7.11
CA ASN A 41 -1.04 6.68 -7.80
C ASN A 41 -0.09 7.37 -8.79
N HIS A 42 0.44 8.57 -8.43
CA HIS A 42 1.35 9.38 -9.25
C HIS A 42 0.78 9.81 -10.62
N GLN A 43 -0.54 9.87 -10.75
CA GLN A 43 -1.19 10.24 -12.01
C GLN A 43 -1.35 11.77 -12.12
N HIS A 44 -0.40 12.42 -12.78
CA HIS A 44 -0.32 13.88 -12.89
C HIS A 44 -1.03 14.45 -14.13
N ASN A 45 -1.56 13.60 -15.01
CA ASN A 45 -2.09 13.94 -16.31
C ASN A 45 -3.58 14.27 -16.32
N ASP A 46 -4.28 14.04 -15.20
CA ASP A 46 -5.71 14.26 -15.07
C ASP A 46 -6.01 15.00 -13.75
N PRO A 47 -6.67 16.16 -13.79
CA PRO A 47 -7.05 16.91 -12.59
C PRO A 47 -7.99 16.12 -11.66
N LEU A 48 -8.73 15.12 -12.17
CA LEU A 48 -9.57 14.25 -11.35
C LEU A 48 -8.76 13.39 -10.38
N ASN A 49 -7.47 13.18 -10.66
CA ASN A 49 -6.56 12.46 -9.78
C ASN A 49 -6.00 13.31 -8.62
N VAL A 50 -6.29 14.61 -8.58
CA VAL A 50 -5.95 15.48 -7.45
C VAL A 50 -7.00 15.29 -6.37
N LEU A 51 -6.65 14.54 -5.36
CA LEU A 51 -7.55 14.12 -4.26
C LEU A 51 -7.63 15.18 -3.15
N GLY A 52 -6.59 16.01 -3.02
CA GLY A 52 -6.47 16.98 -1.94
C GLY A 52 -5.08 17.62 -1.89
N HIS A 53 -4.63 17.85 -0.67
CA HIS A 53 -3.30 18.43 -0.40
C HIS A 53 -2.69 17.85 0.87
N ALA A 54 -1.37 17.86 0.95
CA ALA A 54 -0.56 17.38 2.05
C ALA A 54 0.38 18.49 2.54
N LEU A 55 0.35 18.78 3.83
CA LEU A 55 1.35 19.59 4.51
C LEU A 55 2.49 18.69 4.96
N LEU A 56 3.71 19.03 4.59
CA LEU A 56 4.92 18.25 4.89
C LEU A 56 5.58 18.75 6.18
N GLU A 57 6.05 17.80 6.99
CA GLU A 57 6.88 18.05 8.16
C GLU A 57 8.12 17.15 8.10
N ASN A 58 9.31 17.76 8.05
CA ASN A 58 10.57 17.00 8.08
C ASN A 58 10.91 16.63 9.52
N ARG A 59 10.85 15.34 9.80
CA ARG A 59 11.19 14.75 11.11
C ARG A 59 12.50 13.98 11.04
N GLU A 60 12.98 13.52 12.18
CA GLU A 60 14.23 12.77 12.26
C GLU A 60 14.18 11.46 11.45
N GLU A 61 13.06 10.77 11.48
CA GLU A 61 12.85 9.47 10.82
C GLU A 61 12.45 9.57 9.35
N GLY A 62 12.07 10.75 8.86
CA GLY A 62 11.58 10.93 7.49
C GLY A 62 10.74 12.18 7.29
N VAL A 63 9.96 12.18 6.24
CA VAL A 63 8.96 13.24 5.99
C VAL A 63 7.58 12.71 6.35
N TYR A 64 6.97 13.41 7.29
CA TYR A 64 5.59 13.17 7.72
C TYR A 64 4.64 14.08 6.95
N ALA A 65 3.46 13.60 6.60
CA ALA A 65 2.46 14.35 5.84
C ALA A 65 1.14 14.42 6.60
N TYR A 66 0.57 15.64 6.67
CA TYR A 66 -0.78 15.88 7.14
C TYR A 66 -1.67 16.16 5.94
N CYS A 67 -2.61 15.28 5.67
CA CYS A 67 -3.38 15.25 4.44
C CYS A 67 -4.82 15.69 4.66
N LYS A 68 -5.35 16.44 3.68
CA LYS A 68 -6.74 16.84 3.65
C LYS A 68 -7.32 16.58 2.26
N PHE A 69 -8.47 15.93 2.21
CA PHE A 69 -9.19 15.70 0.96
C PHE A 69 -9.94 16.92 0.48
N ASN A 70 -10.03 17.07 -0.83
CA ASN A 70 -10.93 18.03 -1.47
C ASN A 70 -12.37 17.50 -1.47
N GLU A 71 -13.34 18.42 -1.48
CA GLU A 71 -14.77 18.10 -1.57
C GLU A 71 -15.23 17.70 -3.01
N THR A 72 -14.30 17.18 -3.81
CA THR A 72 -14.58 16.59 -5.12
C THR A 72 -15.10 15.16 -4.99
N GLU A 73 -15.67 14.59 -6.03
CA GLU A 73 -16.10 13.20 -6.05
C GLU A 73 -14.93 12.25 -5.81
N SER A 74 -13.80 12.46 -6.50
CA SER A 74 -12.58 11.66 -6.32
C SER A 74 -11.99 11.81 -4.91
N GLY A 75 -11.99 13.03 -4.33
CA GLY A 75 -11.54 13.26 -2.96
C GLY A 75 -12.40 12.53 -1.93
N ARG A 76 -13.73 12.61 -2.05
CA ARG A 76 -14.65 11.88 -1.17
C ARG A 76 -14.52 10.36 -1.30
N ASN A 77 -14.38 9.85 -2.52
CA ASN A 77 -14.17 8.41 -2.74
C ASN A 77 -12.84 7.94 -2.12
N ALA A 78 -11.75 8.68 -2.33
CA ALA A 78 -10.46 8.37 -1.73
C ALA A 78 -10.50 8.41 -0.19
N LYS A 79 -11.26 9.35 0.39
CA LYS A 79 -11.47 9.45 1.84
C LYS A 79 -12.11 8.16 2.38
N LEU A 80 -13.16 7.65 1.74
CA LEU A 80 -13.82 6.40 2.13
C LEU A 80 -12.86 5.20 2.08
N LEU A 81 -12.02 5.11 1.03
CA LEU A 81 -11.04 4.04 0.91
C LEU A 81 -9.99 4.07 2.04
N VAL A 82 -9.56 5.26 2.46
CA VAL A 82 -8.65 5.44 3.59
C VAL A 82 -9.34 5.13 4.92
N GLU A 83 -10.58 5.60 5.13
CA GLU A 83 -11.36 5.33 6.36
C GLU A 83 -11.66 3.84 6.54
N HIS A 84 -11.87 3.10 5.44
CA HIS A 84 -12.07 1.64 5.46
C HIS A 84 -10.75 0.86 5.58
N GLY A 85 -9.60 1.51 5.38
CA GLY A 85 -8.30 0.85 5.40
C GLY A 85 -7.91 0.13 4.09
N ASP A 86 -8.72 0.28 3.03
CA ASP A 86 -8.44 -0.31 1.71
C ASP A 86 -7.19 0.32 1.07
N VAL A 87 -6.92 1.58 1.42
CA VAL A 87 -5.71 2.31 1.01
C VAL A 87 -5.03 2.87 2.25
N SER A 88 -3.83 2.37 2.53
CA SER A 88 -3.05 2.73 3.71
C SER A 88 -1.60 3.14 3.39
N ALA A 89 -1.16 3.02 2.14
CA ALA A 89 0.21 3.34 1.76
C ALA A 89 0.30 4.72 1.12
N LEU A 90 1.41 5.40 1.45
CA LEU A 90 1.81 6.67 0.87
C LEU A 90 3.05 6.50 -0.02
N SER A 91 3.23 7.41 -0.94
CA SER A 91 4.42 7.51 -1.78
C SER A 91 4.67 8.98 -2.11
N ILE A 92 5.91 9.33 -2.47
CA ILE A 92 6.25 10.67 -2.93
C ILE A 92 6.72 10.63 -4.38
N TYR A 93 6.38 11.67 -5.13
CA TYR A 93 7.12 12.04 -6.34
C TYR A 93 8.04 13.20 -6.00
N ALA A 94 9.34 13.01 -6.24
CA ALA A 94 10.35 14.04 -6.02
C ALA A 94 11.20 14.23 -7.27
N ASN A 95 11.60 15.47 -7.53
CA ASN A 95 12.51 15.82 -8.60
C ASN A 95 13.78 16.50 -8.05
N GLN A 96 14.65 16.99 -8.93
CA GLN A 96 15.92 17.66 -8.57
C GLN A 96 16.80 16.81 -7.63
N LEU A 97 16.73 15.48 -7.79
CA LEU A 97 17.45 14.55 -6.94
C LEU A 97 18.97 14.71 -7.11
N LYS A 98 19.67 14.83 -5.97
CA LYS A 98 21.12 14.65 -5.87
C LYS A 98 21.40 13.31 -5.21
N GLN A 99 22.11 12.44 -5.91
CA GLN A 99 22.37 11.09 -5.47
C GLN A 99 23.85 10.78 -5.42
N GLN A 100 24.22 9.91 -4.48
CA GLN A 100 25.54 9.29 -4.42
C GLN A 100 25.34 7.77 -4.35
N GLY A 101 25.58 7.08 -5.48
CA GLY A 101 25.16 5.69 -5.60
C GLY A 101 23.65 5.54 -5.41
N PRO A 102 23.19 4.63 -4.56
CA PRO A 102 21.76 4.47 -4.28
C PRO A 102 21.20 5.53 -3.33
N ASN A 103 22.06 6.33 -2.69
CA ASN A 103 21.64 7.26 -1.65
C ASN A 103 21.14 8.59 -2.22
N VAL A 104 19.91 8.95 -1.90
CA VAL A 104 19.32 10.26 -2.19
C VAL A 104 19.69 11.22 -1.07
N LEU A 105 20.53 12.21 -1.39
CA LEU A 105 21.03 13.20 -0.45
C LEU A 105 20.23 14.51 -0.47
N HIS A 106 19.51 14.76 -1.55
CA HIS A 106 18.66 15.95 -1.73
C HIS A 106 17.64 15.70 -2.84
N GLY A 107 16.51 16.35 -2.75
CA GLY A 107 15.45 16.36 -3.75
C GLY A 107 14.38 17.36 -3.40
N ALA A 108 13.39 17.61 -4.24
CA ALA A 108 12.21 18.41 -3.95
C ALA A 108 10.95 17.56 -4.13
N ILE A 109 10.17 17.41 -3.08
CA ILE A 109 8.89 16.70 -3.10
C ILE A 109 7.89 17.55 -3.87
N ARG A 110 7.30 16.98 -4.90
CA ARG A 110 6.33 17.65 -5.78
C ARG A 110 4.90 17.26 -5.49
N GLU A 111 4.69 16.07 -4.94
CA GLU A 111 3.39 15.59 -4.50
C GLU A 111 3.54 14.42 -3.50
N VAL A 112 2.46 14.16 -2.76
CA VAL A 112 2.26 12.92 -2.02
C VAL A 112 1.15 12.14 -2.71
N SER A 113 1.34 10.84 -2.90
CA SER A 113 0.32 9.97 -3.49
C SER A 113 -0.24 8.97 -2.50
N LEU A 114 -1.55 8.77 -2.58
CA LEU A 114 -2.17 7.53 -2.12
C LEU A 114 -1.89 6.43 -3.14
N VAL A 115 -1.36 5.31 -2.68
CA VAL A 115 -1.01 4.15 -3.52
C VAL A 115 -1.43 2.85 -2.84
N LEU A 116 -1.64 1.79 -3.64
CA LEU A 116 -1.92 0.46 -3.09
C LEU A 116 -0.65 -0.19 -2.51
N ALA A 117 0.53 0.16 -3.07
CA ALA A 117 1.82 -0.28 -2.56
C ALA A 117 2.85 0.84 -2.77
N GLY A 118 3.42 1.34 -1.69
CA GLY A 118 4.44 2.39 -1.71
C GLY A 118 5.83 1.85 -2.05
N ALA A 119 6.67 2.69 -2.69
CA ALA A 119 8.07 2.34 -2.98
C ALA A 119 8.93 2.30 -1.71
N ASN A 120 8.63 3.15 -0.72
CA ASN A 120 9.30 3.16 0.58
C ASN A 120 8.53 2.26 1.56
N PRO A 121 9.13 1.21 2.12
CA PRO A 121 8.43 0.22 2.96
C PRO A 121 7.92 0.78 4.29
N GLY A 122 8.35 1.98 4.67
CA GLY A 122 7.89 2.67 5.87
C GLY A 122 6.92 3.82 5.61
N ALA A 123 6.42 3.98 4.38
CA ALA A 123 5.52 5.07 4.00
C ALA A 123 4.05 4.64 4.13
N PHE A 124 3.48 4.82 5.32
CA PHE A 124 2.11 4.42 5.64
C PHE A 124 1.33 5.52 6.36
N ILE A 125 0.00 5.47 6.22
CA ILE A 125 -0.95 6.24 7.02
C ILE A 125 -0.97 5.62 8.42
N ASP A 126 -0.77 6.44 9.44
CA ASP A 126 -0.78 6.03 10.84
C ASP A 126 -1.90 6.67 11.66
N SER A 127 -2.58 7.67 11.12
CA SER A 127 -3.70 8.33 11.77
C SER A 127 -4.77 8.76 10.78
N VAL A 128 -6.03 8.42 11.06
CA VAL A 128 -7.21 8.81 10.28
C VAL A 128 -8.19 9.55 11.20
N ALA A 129 -8.52 10.79 10.84
CA ALA A 129 -9.52 11.57 11.56
C ALA A 129 -10.92 11.05 11.24
N ARG A 130 -11.57 10.42 12.21
CA ARG A 130 -12.99 10.04 12.11
C ARG A 130 -13.86 11.19 12.60
N HIS A 131 -14.93 11.50 11.89
CA HIS A 131 -15.85 12.55 12.28
C HIS A 131 -16.42 12.28 13.70
N GLY A 132 -16.08 13.16 14.66
CA GLY A 132 -16.59 13.13 16.04
C GLY A 132 -15.59 12.67 17.11
N GLU A 133 -14.39 12.29 16.76
CA GLU A 133 -13.33 12.00 17.73
C GLU A 133 -12.39 13.19 17.86
N GLU A 134 -12.26 13.77 19.06
CA GLU A 134 -11.16 14.65 19.39
C GLU A 134 -9.90 13.80 19.41
N PHE A 135 -8.82 14.28 18.76
CA PHE A 135 -7.52 13.62 18.82
C PHE A 135 -7.01 13.67 20.26
N ASP A 136 -7.10 12.57 20.97
CA ASP A 136 -6.24 12.32 22.11
C ASP A 136 -4.82 12.08 21.59
N GLU A 137 -3.82 12.76 22.18
CA GLU A 137 -2.41 12.75 21.77
C GLU A 137 -1.72 11.40 22.10
N GLU A 138 -2.33 10.27 21.83
CA GLU A 138 -1.70 8.96 21.92
C GLU A 138 -1.42 8.41 20.53
N ALA A 139 -0.23 8.72 20.02
CA ALA A 139 0.29 8.09 18.82
C ALA A 139 0.63 6.62 19.12
N ILE A 140 -0.14 5.69 18.57
CA ILE A 140 0.27 4.29 18.50
C ILE A 140 1.29 4.18 17.39
N ILE A 141 2.57 4.05 17.78
CA ILE A 141 3.67 3.82 16.84
C ILE A 141 3.59 2.36 16.37
N PHE A 142 3.13 2.13 15.17
CA PHE A 142 3.31 0.84 14.50
C PHE A 142 4.75 0.72 14.01
N THR A 143 5.57 -0.02 14.76
CA THR A 143 6.83 -0.55 14.23
C THR A 143 6.45 -1.63 13.22
N GLY A 144 6.84 -1.45 11.94
CA GLY A 144 6.48 -2.34 10.85
C GLY A 144 6.97 -3.77 11.08
N GLU A 145 6.12 -4.60 11.62
CA GLU A 145 6.18 -6.04 11.51
C GLU A 145 5.10 -6.48 10.51
N ASP A 146 5.45 -7.42 9.64
CA ASP A 146 4.54 -8.01 8.66
C ASP A 146 3.27 -8.51 9.35
N ILE A 147 2.14 -7.86 9.07
CA ILE A 147 0.84 -8.37 9.52
C ILE A 147 0.49 -9.54 8.58
N SER A 148 0.81 -10.76 9.03
CA SER A 148 0.25 -11.96 8.44
C SER A 148 -1.25 -11.96 8.72
N LEU A 149 -2.07 -11.77 7.69
CA LEU A 149 -3.51 -11.97 7.77
C LEU A 149 -3.78 -13.47 7.93
N TYR A 150 -3.88 -13.92 9.17
CA TYR A 150 -4.44 -15.23 9.47
C TYR A 150 -5.95 -15.11 9.44
N HIS A 151 -6.59 -15.72 8.46
CA HIS A 151 -7.99 -16.07 8.58
C HIS A 151 -8.12 -17.14 9.66
N ALA A 152 -8.61 -16.73 10.81
CA ALA A 152 -8.97 -17.65 11.87
C ALA A 152 -10.32 -18.30 11.52
N ASP A 153 -10.28 -19.44 10.86
CA ASP A 153 -11.33 -20.43 11.00
C ASP A 153 -10.98 -21.30 12.22
N GLU A 154 -11.42 -20.84 13.37
CA GLU A 154 -11.39 -21.67 14.58
C GLU A 154 -12.43 -22.79 14.47
N LYS A 155 -11.94 -24.00 14.30
CA LYS A 155 -12.60 -25.17 14.88
C LYS A 155 -11.63 -25.81 15.85
N GLU A 156 -11.99 -25.71 17.12
CA GLU A 156 -11.40 -26.48 18.21
C GLU A 156 -11.49 -27.97 17.90
N ASP A 157 -10.34 -28.65 17.88
CA ASP A 157 -10.29 -30.08 18.14
C ASP A 157 -9.24 -30.40 19.20
N LYS A 158 -9.73 -31.01 20.26
CA LYS A 158 -9.00 -31.49 21.44
C LYS A 158 -8.12 -32.69 21.06
N PRO A 159 -7.02 -32.93 21.78
CA PRO A 159 -6.05 -33.98 21.45
C PRO A 159 -6.56 -35.37 21.85
N VAL A 160 -6.39 -36.31 20.96
CA VAL A 160 -6.50 -37.76 21.27
C VAL A 160 -5.17 -38.44 20.99
N ASP A 161 -4.79 -39.23 21.98
CA ASP A 161 -3.55 -39.95 22.18
C ASP A 161 -3.21 -40.99 21.08
N LYS A 162 -1.88 -41.23 20.98
CA LYS A 162 -1.21 -42.24 20.16
C LYS A 162 -1.67 -43.66 20.47
N LYS A 163 -1.74 -44.52 19.44
CA LYS A 163 -1.15 -45.87 19.43
C LYS A 163 -1.07 -46.45 18.01
N GLU A 164 0.16 -46.75 17.64
CA GLU A 164 0.78 -47.89 16.94
C GLU A 164 0.04 -48.67 15.83
N ASP A 165 0.80 -48.77 14.70
CA ASP A 165 0.74 -49.70 13.59
C ASP A 165 0.63 -51.20 13.99
N PRO A 166 0.32 -52.17 13.13
CA PRO A 166 0.89 -52.34 11.80
C PRO A 166 0.06 -53.13 10.72
N LYS A 167 0.55 -53.00 9.47
CA LYS A 167 0.62 -54.00 8.38
C LYS A 167 -0.63 -54.50 7.63
N ASP A 168 -0.56 -54.26 6.37
CA ASP A 168 -0.40 -55.16 5.22
C ASP A 168 -1.64 -55.48 4.33
N THR A 169 -1.35 -55.46 3.05
CA THR A 169 -1.92 -56.12 1.86
C THR A 169 -3.14 -55.58 1.12
N ASP A 170 -2.84 -54.96 -0.03
CA ASP A 170 -3.06 -55.48 -1.40
C ASP A 170 -4.47 -55.39 -2.06
N LYS A 171 -4.40 -54.86 -3.29
CA LYS A 171 -5.23 -55.03 -4.49
C LYS A 171 -6.38 -54.08 -4.79
N THR A 172 -6.04 -53.27 -5.82
CA THR A 172 -6.81 -53.03 -7.06
C THR A 172 -8.29 -52.66 -6.99
N ASP A 173 -8.66 -51.50 -7.46
CA ASP A 173 -9.27 -51.36 -8.79
C ASP A 173 -9.41 -49.90 -9.23
N LYS A 174 -9.37 -49.72 -10.55
CA LYS A 174 -9.38 -48.47 -11.30
C LYS A 174 -10.79 -47.88 -11.38
N THR A 175 -10.93 -46.58 -11.10
CA THR A 175 -11.78 -45.72 -11.97
C THR A 175 -11.29 -44.28 -11.92
N LYS A 176 -10.76 -43.85 -13.03
CA LYS A 176 -10.38 -42.47 -13.34
C LYS A 176 -11.63 -41.61 -13.39
N LYS A 177 -11.72 -40.59 -12.53
CA LYS A 177 -12.48 -39.37 -12.82
C LYS A 177 -11.49 -38.31 -13.30
N LYS A 178 -11.67 -37.90 -14.54
CA LYS A 178 -10.97 -36.83 -15.24
C LYS A 178 -11.30 -35.51 -14.56
N PRO A 179 -10.32 -34.61 -14.29
CA PRO A 179 -10.64 -33.24 -13.90
C PRO A 179 -11.27 -32.49 -15.07
N GLU A 180 -12.23 -31.66 -14.79
CA GLU A 180 -12.84 -30.73 -15.73
C GLU A 180 -11.76 -29.82 -16.31
N ASP A 181 -11.76 -29.70 -17.64
CA ASP A 181 -10.79 -28.94 -18.43
C ASP A 181 -10.91 -27.44 -18.07
N GLU A 182 -9.91 -26.90 -17.42
CA GLU A 182 -9.71 -25.44 -17.35
C GLU A 182 -9.38 -24.97 -18.78
N GLU A 183 -10.27 -24.16 -19.36
CA GLU A 183 -10.02 -23.50 -20.65
C GLU A 183 -8.74 -22.67 -20.55
N THR A 184 -7.77 -22.96 -21.40
CA THR A 184 -6.53 -22.20 -21.46
C THR A 184 -6.73 -20.90 -22.21
N VAL A 185 -5.82 -19.93 -21.99
CA VAL A 185 -5.81 -18.64 -22.73
C VAL A 185 -5.75 -18.90 -24.26
N ALA A 186 -5.10 -19.97 -24.69
CA ALA A 186 -5.03 -20.37 -26.08
C ALA A 186 -6.40 -20.83 -26.63
N ASP A 187 -7.20 -21.51 -25.83
CA ASP A 187 -8.54 -21.96 -26.23
C ASP A 187 -9.48 -20.76 -26.39
N VAL A 188 -9.43 -19.79 -25.46
CA VAL A 188 -10.19 -18.54 -25.54
C VAL A 188 -9.78 -17.72 -26.76
N PHE A 189 -8.46 -17.60 -27.02
CA PHE A 189 -7.95 -16.86 -28.18
C PHE A 189 -8.42 -17.44 -29.52
N ASN A 190 -8.50 -18.75 -29.64
CA ASN A 190 -8.96 -19.43 -30.86
C ASN A 190 -10.45 -19.23 -31.14
N THR A 191 -11.26 -18.83 -30.14
CA THR A 191 -12.70 -18.52 -30.36
C THR A 191 -12.94 -17.11 -30.85
N LEU A 192 -11.92 -16.22 -30.84
CA LEU A 192 -12.05 -14.84 -31.30
C LEU A 192 -12.05 -14.71 -32.81
N ASN A 193 -12.87 -13.79 -33.33
CA ASN A 193 -12.83 -13.45 -34.75
C ASN A 193 -11.61 -12.58 -35.11
N GLU A 194 -11.30 -12.44 -36.42
CA GLU A 194 -10.10 -11.72 -36.90
C GLU A 194 -10.00 -10.27 -36.41
N LYS A 195 -11.15 -9.55 -36.28
CA LYS A 195 -11.14 -8.18 -35.74
C LYS A 195 -10.79 -8.13 -34.26
N GLN A 196 -11.22 -9.12 -33.48
CA GLN A 196 -10.94 -9.23 -32.05
C GLN A 196 -9.48 -9.65 -31.80
N LYS A 197 -8.92 -10.50 -32.68
CA LYS A 197 -7.49 -10.89 -32.61
C LYS A 197 -6.56 -9.74 -32.94
N THR A 198 -6.97 -8.84 -33.84
CA THR A 198 -6.16 -7.67 -34.24
C THR A 198 -6.08 -6.62 -33.13
N VAL A 199 -7.10 -6.48 -32.27
CA VAL A 199 -7.14 -5.54 -31.14
C VAL A 199 -6.29 -6.05 -29.98
#